data_0ae9d3e6c04fb2acf55f55cc153d8027
#
_entry.id   0ae9d3e6c04fb2acf55f55cc153d8027
#
_cell.length_a   1.000
_cell.length_b   1.000
_cell.length_c   1.000
_cell.angle_alpha   90.00
_cell.angle_beta   90.00
_cell.angle_gamma   90.00
#
_symmetry.space_group_name_H-M   'P 1'
#
loop_
_entity.id
_entity.type
_entity.pdbx_description
1 polymer ?
#
loop_
_entity_poly.entity_id
_entity_poly.type
_entity_poly.pdbx_seq_one_letter_code
_entity_poly.pdbx_strand_id
1 'polypeptide(L)'
;MLGVTVLILVISVMTGFDRELRQKVIDFDAHILVGTEDVLRDWRGLKTKIDNTPGVVATAPYIQGPVIVEFQNRRVAPLIRGVDPVEEEKVIPLRKFIKYGSLNLVGDSTVLGIELARKLQANVGDKITVYSPGNLGQILDGIKKLENAKGDEEKKAIDQLREVILPKELTITGIFETGHYLHDSEYLLVPVYVGQELYGLQDGLHGITVRTDNPYSAERVKQAIEQFLQPPEYAQTWIDMNHQFFEAVRLERSVMFFLLFFIVVVAAFGIMSTLITVTVQKRREIGIMKALGANIAQVIWVFLGQGTVVGLFGTLTGLGLGMTLIRYRNEFSQWLATTLHIEVFPREVYQFSAIPAEVIPRDVAIICISAFFICSIAALIPAYFAARLDPVKALRYE
;
A
#
# COMPACT_ATOMS: atom_id res chain seq x y z
N MET A 1 -5.32 30.38 3.42
CA MET A 1 -4.37 29.86 4.39
C MET A 1 -4.69 28.41 4.80
N LEU A 2 -5.72 28.14 5.61
CA LEU A 2 -6.03 26.78 6.09
C LEU A 2 -6.16 25.73 4.97
N GLY A 3 -6.87 26.04 3.89
CA GLY A 3 -7.02 25.13 2.75
C GLY A 3 -5.68 24.69 2.14
N VAL A 4 -4.74 25.62 1.95
CA VAL A 4 -3.40 25.34 1.42
C VAL A 4 -2.60 24.49 2.41
N THR A 5 -2.65 24.82 3.71
CA THR A 5 -2.00 24.06 4.78
C THR A 5 -2.46 22.60 4.79
N VAL A 6 -3.78 22.38 4.80
CA VAL A 6 -4.37 21.03 4.82
C VAL A 6 -4.04 20.26 3.54
N LEU A 7 -4.10 20.91 2.37
CA LEU A 7 -3.75 20.30 1.09
C LEU A 7 -2.30 19.80 1.08
N ILE A 8 -1.36 20.66 1.47
CA ILE A 8 0.07 20.30 1.49
C ILE A 8 0.30 19.14 2.48
N LEU A 9 -0.29 19.22 3.69
CA LEU A 9 -0.17 18.18 4.70
C LEU A 9 -0.71 16.82 4.19
N VAL A 10 -1.96 16.80 3.73
CA VAL A 10 -2.62 15.55 3.31
C VAL A 10 -1.92 14.94 2.11
N ILE A 11 -1.60 15.71 1.07
CA ILE A 11 -0.93 15.17 -0.12
C ILE A 11 0.46 14.64 0.23
N SER A 12 1.23 15.36 1.07
CA SER A 12 2.56 14.91 1.47
C SER A 12 2.52 13.64 2.32
N VAL A 13 1.56 13.50 3.24
CA VAL A 13 1.37 12.28 4.04
C VAL A 13 0.93 11.12 3.15
N MET A 14 -0.03 11.33 2.25
CA MET A 14 -0.50 10.30 1.31
C MET A 14 0.62 9.82 0.37
N THR A 15 1.43 10.75 -0.14
CA THR A 15 2.57 10.38 -1.00
C THR A 15 3.62 9.59 -0.23
N GLY A 16 3.93 10.01 1.00
CA GLY A 16 4.84 9.28 1.88
C GLY A 16 4.33 7.89 2.23
N PHE A 17 3.03 7.76 2.48
CA PHE A 17 2.37 6.49 2.76
C PHE A 17 2.42 5.53 1.54
N ASP A 18 2.04 6.00 0.35
CA ASP A 18 2.09 5.21 -0.90
C ASP A 18 3.53 4.71 -1.17
N ARG A 19 4.53 5.58 -0.99
CA ARG A 19 5.93 5.20 -1.20
C ARG A 19 6.41 4.15 -0.20
N GLU A 20 6.12 4.34 1.08
CA GLU A 20 6.53 3.42 2.14
C GLU A 20 5.87 2.04 1.98
N LEU A 21 4.58 2.02 1.61
CA LEU A 21 3.87 0.78 1.33
C LEU A 21 4.48 0.04 0.14
N ARG A 22 4.76 0.75 -0.96
CA ARG A 22 5.43 0.15 -2.13
C ARG A 22 6.78 -0.44 -1.75
N GLN A 23 7.57 0.28 -0.95
CA GLN A 23 8.88 -0.19 -0.53
C GLN A 23 8.77 -1.47 0.31
N LYS A 24 7.82 -1.55 1.24
CA LYS A 24 7.60 -2.76 2.05
C LYS A 24 7.19 -3.97 1.21
N VAL A 25 6.34 -3.77 0.19
CA VAL A 25 5.97 -4.83 -0.76
C VAL A 25 7.20 -5.27 -1.55
N ILE A 26 7.96 -4.33 -2.14
CA ILE A 26 9.17 -4.62 -2.94
C ILE A 26 10.26 -5.31 -2.12
N ASP A 27 10.37 -5.01 -0.82
CA ASP A 27 11.43 -5.57 0.03
C ASP A 27 11.19 -7.05 0.39
N PHE A 28 9.93 -7.49 0.46
CA PHE A 28 9.58 -8.86 0.84
C PHE A 28 8.99 -9.71 -0.29
N ASP A 29 8.41 -9.10 -1.31
CA ASP A 29 7.90 -9.82 -2.47
C ASP A 29 8.96 -9.92 -3.58
N ALA A 30 8.91 -11.00 -4.34
CA ALA A 30 9.67 -11.09 -5.58
C ALA A 30 9.17 -10.05 -6.58
N HIS A 31 10.06 -9.53 -7.41
CA HIS A 31 9.66 -8.53 -8.40
C HIS A 31 8.77 -9.11 -9.50
N ILE A 32 8.98 -10.38 -9.84
CA ILE A 32 8.13 -11.14 -10.77
C ILE A 32 7.98 -12.56 -10.20
N LEU A 33 6.78 -13.11 -10.32
CA LEU A 33 6.46 -14.52 -10.10
C LEU A 33 6.11 -15.13 -11.45
N VAL A 34 6.87 -16.14 -11.84
CA VAL A 34 6.52 -17.00 -12.99
C VAL A 34 5.93 -18.28 -12.43
N GLY A 35 4.67 -18.55 -12.75
CA GLY A 35 3.90 -19.65 -12.17
C GLY A 35 3.09 -20.41 -13.22
N THR A 36 2.38 -21.43 -12.76
CA THR A 36 1.41 -22.19 -13.55
C THR A 36 0.17 -22.47 -12.69
N GLU A 37 -0.97 -22.70 -13.33
CA GLU A 37 -2.17 -23.20 -12.64
C GLU A 37 -2.01 -24.65 -12.15
N ASP A 38 -1.11 -25.39 -12.79
CA ASP A 38 -0.77 -26.78 -12.46
C ASP A 38 0.62 -26.86 -11.80
N VAL A 39 1.25 -28.03 -11.87
CA VAL A 39 2.59 -28.27 -11.34
C VAL A 39 3.64 -28.01 -12.41
N LEU A 40 4.56 -27.12 -12.14
CA LEU A 40 5.70 -26.82 -13.00
C LEU A 40 6.75 -27.95 -12.85
N ARG A 41 6.80 -28.88 -13.80
CA ARG A 41 7.69 -30.05 -13.75
C ARG A 41 9.06 -29.75 -14.37
N ASP A 42 9.11 -29.08 -15.54
CA ASP A 42 10.38 -28.68 -16.18
C ASP A 42 10.85 -27.30 -15.70
N TRP A 43 10.82 -27.07 -14.41
CA TRP A 43 11.20 -25.79 -13.85
C TRP A 43 12.68 -25.45 -14.02
N ARG A 44 13.58 -26.47 -14.10
CA ARG A 44 15.02 -26.23 -14.28
C ARG A 44 15.35 -25.65 -15.65
N GLY A 45 14.70 -26.15 -16.70
CA GLY A 45 14.81 -25.63 -18.06
C GLY A 45 14.26 -24.20 -18.14
N LEU A 46 13.09 -23.98 -17.55
CA LEU A 46 12.46 -22.66 -17.50
C LEU A 46 13.31 -21.69 -16.68
N LYS A 47 13.79 -22.08 -15.48
CA LYS A 47 14.69 -21.25 -14.65
C LYS A 47 15.91 -20.79 -15.42
N THR A 48 16.55 -21.69 -16.18
CA THR A 48 17.73 -21.34 -16.99
C THR A 48 17.41 -20.28 -18.07
N LYS A 49 16.24 -20.35 -18.69
CA LYS A 49 15.78 -19.33 -19.66
C LYS A 49 15.54 -17.97 -18.98
N ILE A 50 14.89 -17.99 -17.81
CA ILE A 50 14.61 -16.78 -17.02
C ILE A 50 15.93 -16.14 -16.55
N ASP A 51 16.88 -16.94 -16.03
CA ASP A 51 18.18 -16.43 -15.56
C ASP A 51 18.97 -15.72 -16.67
N ASN A 52 18.80 -16.13 -17.93
CA ASN A 52 19.44 -15.52 -19.11
C ASN A 52 18.66 -14.31 -19.66
N THR A 53 17.52 -13.94 -19.09
CA THR A 53 16.74 -12.79 -19.56
C THR A 53 17.36 -11.48 -19.09
N PRO A 54 17.58 -10.49 -19.99
CA PRO A 54 18.13 -9.20 -19.62
C PRO A 54 17.31 -8.50 -18.52
N GLY A 55 17.98 -8.02 -17.46
CA GLY A 55 17.35 -7.37 -16.32
C GLY A 55 16.98 -8.31 -15.17
N VAL A 56 17.17 -9.63 -15.31
CA VAL A 56 17.06 -10.59 -14.22
C VAL A 56 18.38 -10.64 -13.45
N VAL A 57 18.30 -10.57 -12.12
CA VAL A 57 19.44 -10.60 -11.20
C VAL A 57 19.55 -11.96 -10.51
N ALA A 58 18.43 -12.53 -10.09
CA ALA A 58 18.38 -13.81 -9.40
C ALA A 58 17.00 -14.44 -9.55
N THR A 59 16.94 -15.76 -9.45
CA THR A 59 15.71 -16.54 -9.42
C THR A 59 15.77 -17.60 -8.33
N ALA A 60 14.60 -17.97 -7.79
CA ALA A 60 14.49 -19.03 -6.79
C ALA A 60 13.25 -19.90 -7.02
N PRO A 61 13.29 -21.19 -6.63
CA PRO A 61 12.12 -22.08 -6.68
C PRO A 61 11.06 -21.62 -5.67
N TYR A 62 9.79 -21.76 -6.04
CA TYR A 62 8.67 -21.24 -5.28
C TYR A 62 7.54 -22.26 -5.16
N ILE A 63 7.11 -22.48 -3.93
CA ILE A 63 5.91 -23.24 -3.60
C ILE A 63 5.10 -22.40 -2.63
N GLN A 64 3.81 -22.22 -2.90
CA GLN A 64 2.92 -21.52 -1.99
C GLN A 64 1.53 -22.15 -2.01
N GLY A 65 0.90 -22.16 -0.86
CA GLY A 65 -0.48 -22.56 -0.78
C GLY A 65 -1.01 -22.47 0.66
N PRO A 66 -2.35 -22.56 0.84
CA PRO A 66 -2.97 -22.53 2.15
C PRO A 66 -2.68 -23.83 2.93
N VAL A 67 -2.43 -23.70 4.22
CA VAL A 67 -2.31 -24.83 5.15
C VAL A 67 -3.09 -24.55 6.42
N ILE A 68 -3.39 -25.57 7.20
CA ILE A 68 -3.91 -25.41 8.55
C ILE A 68 -2.76 -25.72 9.52
N VAL A 69 -2.49 -24.79 10.41
CA VAL A 69 -1.47 -24.93 11.46
C VAL A 69 -2.15 -25.05 12.81
N GLU A 70 -1.76 -26.05 13.58
CA GLU A 70 -2.25 -26.28 14.92
C GLU A 70 -1.11 -26.27 15.95
N PHE A 71 -1.32 -25.56 17.04
CA PHE A 71 -0.44 -25.54 18.20
C PHE A 71 -1.26 -25.35 19.48
N GLN A 72 -1.11 -26.24 20.47
CA GLN A 72 -1.80 -26.19 21.75
C GLN A 72 -3.31 -25.90 21.63
N ASN A 73 -4.00 -26.64 20.75
CA ASN A 73 -5.45 -26.51 20.49
C ASN A 73 -5.86 -25.19 19.79
N ARG A 74 -4.92 -24.38 19.30
CA ARG A 74 -5.16 -23.20 18.47
C ARG A 74 -4.95 -23.56 17.02
N ARG A 75 -5.85 -23.13 16.16
CA ARG A 75 -5.82 -23.38 14.72
C ARG A 75 -5.87 -22.10 13.95
N VAL A 76 -5.00 -21.97 12.96
CA VAL A 76 -4.96 -20.85 12.00
C VAL A 76 -4.77 -21.42 10.61
N ALA A 77 -5.15 -20.67 9.59
CA ALA A 77 -5.03 -21.08 8.19
C ALA A 77 -4.09 -20.12 7.43
N PRO A 78 -2.77 -20.20 7.66
CA PRO A 78 -1.79 -19.38 6.96
C PRO A 78 -1.46 -19.93 5.58
N LEU A 79 -0.64 -19.17 4.84
CA LEU A 79 0.00 -19.58 3.61
C LEU A 79 1.41 -20.13 3.91
N ILE A 80 1.67 -21.36 3.51
CA ILE A 80 3.02 -21.91 3.52
C ILE A 80 3.78 -21.38 2.29
N ARG A 81 5.05 -21.03 2.47
CA ARG A 81 5.98 -20.70 1.40
C ARG A 81 7.20 -21.60 1.48
N GLY A 82 7.29 -22.53 0.52
CA GLY A 82 8.43 -23.42 0.34
C GLY A 82 9.53 -22.72 -0.42
N VAL A 83 10.70 -22.57 0.19
CA VAL A 83 11.84 -21.81 -0.35
C VAL A 83 13.15 -22.61 -0.26
N ASP A 84 14.04 -22.38 -1.21
CA ASP A 84 15.45 -22.72 -1.05
C ASP A 84 16.14 -21.54 -0.35
N PRO A 85 16.64 -21.70 0.88
CA PRO A 85 17.17 -20.58 1.67
C PRO A 85 18.41 -19.92 1.05
N VAL A 86 19.13 -20.59 0.16
CA VAL A 86 20.33 -20.06 -0.50
C VAL A 86 19.96 -19.27 -1.76
N GLU A 87 19.04 -19.78 -2.57
CA GLU A 87 18.59 -19.10 -3.78
C GLU A 87 17.61 -17.97 -3.43
N GLU A 88 16.69 -18.18 -2.49
CA GLU A 88 15.72 -17.19 -2.06
C GLU A 88 16.40 -15.95 -1.44
N GLU A 89 17.50 -16.12 -0.70
CA GLU A 89 18.25 -14.99 -0.12
C GLU A 89 18.80 -14.02 -1.18
N LYS A 90 18.99 -14.50 -2.42
CA LYS A 90 19.41 -13.67 -3.55
C LYS A 90 18.23 -12.88 -4.14
N VAL A 91 17.02 -13.44 -4.05
CA VAL A 91 15.77 -12.82 -4.52
C VAL A 91 15.21 -11.91 -3.43
N ILE A 92 15.08 -12.43 -2.21
CA ILE A 92 14.55 -11.70 -1.04
C ILE A 92 15.54 -11.90 0.11
N PRO A 93 16.08 -10.83 0.70
CA PRO A 93 17.05 -10.92 1.79
C PRO A 93 16.35 -11.32 3.11
N LEU A 94 15.86 -12.55 3.20
CA LEU A 94 15.05 -13.07 4.30
C LEU A 94 15.74 -12.92 5.68
N ARG A 95 17.06 -13.03 5.73
CA ARG A 95 17.84 -12.90 6.98
C ARG A 95 17.69 -11.53 7.64
N LYS A 96 17.46 -10.47 6.86
CA LYS A 96 17.24 -9.12 7.39
C LYS A 96 15.97 -9.00 8.22
N PHE A 97 14.99 -9.86 7.96
CA PHE A 97 13.69 -9.84 8.62
C PHE A 97 13.62 -10.74 9.84
N ILE A 98 14.63 -11.61 10.09
CA ILE A 98 14.63 -12.49 11.26
C ILE A 98 14.81 -11.67 12.54
N LYS A 99 13.81 -11.73 13.41
CA LYS A 99 13.78 -11.01 14.68
C LYS A 99 14.17 -11.90 15.86
N TYR A 100 13.72 -13.14 15.87
CA TYR A 100 14.03 -14.12 16.90
C TYR A 100 14.50 -15.44 16.25
N GLY A 101 15.46 -16.12 16.85
CA GLY A 101 16.02 -17.36 16.33
C GLY A 101 16.94 -17.16 15.12
N SER A 102 16.83 -18.03 14.13
CA SER A 102 17.66 -18.00 12.92
C SER A 102 16.89 -18.48 11.68
N LEU A 103 17.32 -18.06 10.48
CA LEU A 103 16.84 -18.63 9.22
C LEU A 103 17.54 -19.99 8.99
N ASN A 104 17.06 -21.00 9.68
CA ASN A 104 17.53 -22.37 9.50
C ASN A 104 16.38 -23.24 8.97
N LEU A 105 16.35 -23.43 7.65
CA LEU A 105 15.35 -24.22 6.94
C LEU A 105 15.99 -25.57 6.52
N VAL A 106 16.34 -26.39 7.51
CA VAL A 106 16.92 -27.75 7.33
C VAL A 106 16.07 -28.75 8.10
N GLY A 107 15.76 -29.87 7.47
CA GLY A 107 14.88 -30.89 8.08
C GLY A 107 13.44 -30.37 8.21
N ASP A 108 12.69 -30.92 9.14
CA ASP A 108 11.31 -30.52 9.41
C ASP A 108 11.28 -29.23 10.24
N SER A 109 11.67 -28.13 9.62
CA SER A 109 11.81 -26.83 10.24
C SER A 109 10.95 -25.77 9.56
N THR A 110 10.62 -24.73 10.31
CA THR A 110 9.82 -23.61 9.81
C THR A 110 10.22 -22.29 10.46
N VAL A 111 9.98 -21.20 9.75
CA VAL A 111 10.12 -19.83 10.24
C VAL A 111 8.77 -19.14 10.11
N LEU A 112 8.23 -18.59 11.20
CA LEU A 112 6.91 -17.98 11.25
C LEU A 112 6.98 -16.46 11.17
N GLY A 113 5.95 -15.84 10.60
CA GLY A 113 5.74 -14.42 10.80
C GLY A 113 5.37 -14.09 12.25
N ILE A 114 5.78 -12.93 12.73
CA ILE A 114 5.66 -12.54 14.15
C ILE A 114 4.19 -12.49 14.62
N GLU A 115 3.28 -12.03 13.79
CA GLU A 115 1.86 -11.97 14.13
C GLU A 115 1.23 -13.37 14.10
N LEU A 116 1.69 -14.24 13.20
CA LEU A 116 1.30 -15.65 13.17
C LEU A 116 1.74 -16.37 14.45
N ALA A 117 3.00 -16.16 14.87
CA ALA A 117 3.53 -16.71 16.11
C ALA A 117 2.75 -16.22 17.35
N ARG A 118 2.34 -14.93 17.36
CA ARG A 118 1.48 -14.37 18.43
C ARG A 118 0.10 -15.01 18.45
N LYS A 119 -0.57 -15.16 17.30
CA LYS A 119 -1.89 -15.81 17.19
C LYS A 119 -1.85 -17.23 17.72
N LEU A 120 -0.79 -17.98 17.42
CA LEU A 120 -0.56 -19.34 17.92
C LEU A 120 -0.08 -19.37 19.37
N GLN A 121 0.51 -18.29 19.89
CA GLN A 121 1.30 -18.23 21.14
C GLN A 121 2.49 -19.21 21.11
N ALA A 122 3.11 -19.35 19.96
CA ALA A 122 4.25 -20.23 19.74
C ALA A 122 5.57 -19.43 19.73
N ASN A 123 6.63 -20.06 20.21
CA ASN A 123 7.96 -19.50 20.32
C ASN A 123 8.98 -20.31 19.51
N VAL A 124 10.19 -19.77 19.35
CA VAL A 124 11.31 -20.50 18.75
C VAL A 124 11.63 -21.74 19.59
N GLY A 125 11.73 -22.88 18.93
CA GLY A 125 11.94 -24.19 19.54
C GLY A 125 10.67 -25.03 19.71
N ASP A 126 9.48 -24.43 19.63
CA ASP A 126 8.22 -25.16 19.69
C ASP A 126 7.99 -25.98 18.41
N LYS A 127 7.17 -27.01 18.53
CA LYS A 127 6.75 -27.85 17.40
C LYS A 127 5.29 -27.56 17.07
N ILE A 128 5.03 -27.24 15.83
CA ILE A 128 3.69 -27.02 15.29
C ILE A 128 3.28 -28.17 14.38
N THR A 129 2.00 -28.42 14.28
CA THR A 129 1.42 -29.43 13.42
C THR A 129 0.80 -28.76 12.19
N VAL A 130 1.21 -29.21 11.00
CA VAL A 130 0.76 -28.61 9.72
C VAL A 130 -0.06 -29.63 8.93
N TYR A 131 -1.25 -29.24 8.53
CA TYR A 131 -2.17 -30.02 7.68
C TYR A 131 -2.26 -29.34 6.31
N SER A 132 -2.03 -30.10 5.25
CA SER A 132 -2.14 -29.60 3.88
C SER A 132 -3.50 -29.94 3.25
N PRO A 133 -4.16 -29.00 2.56
CA PRO A 133 -5.33 -29.30 1.76
C PRO A 133 -4.99 -30.04 0.45
N GLY A 134 -3.73 -30.09 0.05
CA GLY A 134 -3.28 -30.85 -1.12
C GLY A 134 -3.61 -32.35 -1.05
N ASN A 135 -3.78 -32.88 0.16
CA ASN A 135 -4.22 -34.25 0.39
C ASN A 135 -5.76 -34.43 0.30
N LEU A 136 -6.53 -33.34 0.17
CA LEU A 136 -8.00 -33.43 0.21
C LEU A 136 -8.57 -34.27 -0.95
N GLY A 137 -7.98 -34.15 -2.13
CA GLY A 137 -8.32 -34.98 -3.29
C GLY A 137 -8.02 -36.46 -3.03
N GLN A 138 -6.86 -36.76 -2.48
CA GLN A 138 -6.44 -38.12 -2.11
C GLN A 138 -7.29 -38.69 -0.97
N ILE A 139 -7.67 -37.84 -0.02
CA ILE A 139 -8.61 -38.20 1.06
C ILE A 139 -9.98 -38.55 0.51
N LEU A 140 -10.53 -37.73 -0.39
CA LEU A 140 -11.82 -37.99 -1.03
C LEU A 140 -11.80 -39.26 -1.91
N ASP A 141 -10.72 -39.50 -2.64
CA ASP A 141 -10.55 -40.72 -3.41
C ASP A 141 -10.34 -41.96 -2.50
N GLY A 142 -9.66 -41.79 -1.40
CA GLY A 142 -9.51 -42.82 -0.38
C GLY A 142 -10.86 -43.15 0.32
N ILE A 143 -11.68 -42.15 0.64
CA ILE A 143 -13.02 -42.35 1.19
C ILE A 143 -13.92 -43.09 0.17
N LYS A 144 -13.89 -42.68 -1.10
CA LYS A 144 -14.64 -43.39 -2.17
C LYS A 144 -14.17 -44.84 -2.33
N LYS A 145 -12.88 -45.12 -2.20
CA LYS A 145 -12.33 -46.49 -2.21
C LYS A 145 -12.79 -47.27 -0.98
N LEU A 146 -12.85 -46.65 0.20
CA LEU A 146 -13.37 -47.23 1.43
C LEU A 146 -14.86 -47.61 1.32
N GLU A 147 -15.69 -46.74 0.74
CA GLU A 147 -17.12 -46.99 0.53
C GLU A 147 -17.36 -48.22 -0.35
N ASN A 148 -16.43 -48.53 -1.25
CA ASN A 148 -16.55 -49.66 -2.18
C ASN A 148 -15.73 -50.90 -1.77
N ALA A 149 -14.89 -50.83 -0.75
CA ALA A 149 -14.02 -51.91 -0.26
C ALA A 149 -14.70 -52.78 0.79
N LYS A 150 -14.41 -54.09 0.81
CA LYS A 150 -14.88 -55.03 1.83
C LYS A 150 -13.73 -55.93 2.32
N GLY A 151 -13.64 -56.10 3.65
CA GLY A 151 -12.71 -57.03 4.27
C GLY A 151 -11.24 -56.52 4.31
N ASP A 152 -10.29 -57.28 3.77
CA ASP A 152 -8.86 -56.92 3.80
C ASP A 152 -8.50 -55.71 2.94
N GLU A 153 -9.30 -55.41 1.95
CA GLU A 153 -9.15 -54.19 1.11
C GLU A 153 -9.53 -52.94 1.89
N GLU A 154 -10.49 -53.04 2.80
CA GLU A 154 -10.93 -51.97 3.70
C GLU A 154 -9.80 -51.56 4.65
N LYS A 155 -9.10 -52.53 5.24
CA LYS A 155 -7.94 -52.25 6.11
C LYS A 155 -6.80 -51.58 5.37
N LYS A 156 -6.49 -52.03 4.15
CA LYS A 156 -5.46 -51.39 3.31
C LYS A 156 -5.85 -49.96 2.90
N ALA A 157 -7.14 -49.72 2.61
CA ALA A 157 -7.62 -48.38 2.29
C ALA A 157 -7.60 -47.45 3.51
N ILE A 158 -7.88 -47.95 4.73
CA ILE A 158 -7.76 -47.22 6.00
C ILE A 158 -6.30 -46.88 6.29
N ASP A 159 -5.38 -47.80 6.11
CA ASP A 159 -3.94 -47.57 6.36
C ASP A 159 -3.38 -46.56 5.32
N GLN A 160 -3.78 -46.65 4.05
CA GLN A 160 -3.46 -45.64 3.02
C GLN A 160 -4.02 -44.26 3.34
N LEU A 161 -5.28 -44.18 3.81
CA LEU A 161 -5.87 -42.92 4.26
C LEU A 161 -5.15 -42.34 5.50
N ARG A 162 -4.70 -43.16 6.41
CA ARG A 162 -3.90 -42.72 7.55
C ARG A 162 -2.56 -42.12 7.12
N GLU A 163 -1.88 -42.73 6.16
CA GLU A 163 -0.62 -42.17 5.61
C GLU A 163 -0.82 -40.85 4.90
N VAL A 164 -1.96 -40.66 4.23
CA VAL A 164 -2.30 -39.45 3.51
C VAL A 164 -2.72 -38.31 4.45
N ILE A 165 -3.27 -38.62 5.64
CA ILE A 165 -3.78 -37.65 6.62
C ILE A 165 -2.78 -37.29 7.69
N LEU A 166 -1.60 -37.95 7.73
CA LEU A 166 -0.60 -37.70 8.77
C LEU A 166 -0.15 -36.22 8.71
N PRO A 167 -0.46 -35.46 9.76
CA PRO A 167 0.01 -34.10 9.86
C PRO A 167 1.51 -34.07 9.99
N LYS A 168 2.15 -33.07 9.40
CA LYS A 168 3.58 -32.89 9.52
C LYS A 168 3.93 -32.03 10.72
N GLU A 169 4.80 -32.53 11.59
CA GLU A 169 5.34 -31.70 12.67
C GLU A 169 6.55 -30.92 12.19
N LEU A 170 6.51 -29.58 12.40
CA LEU A 170 7.61 -28.69 12.06
C LEU A 170 8.11 -27.97 13.31
N THR A 171 9.43 -27.90 13.47
CA THR A 171 10.08 -27.16 14.56
C THR A 171 10.30 -25.71 14.15
N ILE A 172 9.87 -24.76 14.98
CA ILE A 172 10.06 -23.32 14.75
C ILE A 172 11.53 -22.97 15.03
N THR A 173 12.28 -22.60 13.99
CA THR A 173 13.70 -22.21 14.09
C THR A 173 13.90 -20.70 14.16
N GLY A 174 12.92 -19.93 13.71
CA GLY A 174 12.97 -18.48 13.73
C GLY A 174 11.60 -17.83 13.59
N ILE A 175 11.56 -16.54 13.89
CA ILE A 175 10.39 -15.67 13.72
C ILE A 175 10.84 -14.43 12.97
N PHE A 176 10.17 -14.11 11.86
CA PHE A 176 10.45 -12.92 11.05
C PHE A 176 9.44 -11.81 11.28
N GLU A 177 9.87 -10.57 11.05
CA GLU A 177 9.04 -9.35 11.08
C GLU A 177 9.40 -8.47 9.88
N THR A 178 8.47 -8.35 8.93
CA THR A 178 8.64 -7.52 7.73
C THR A 178 8.12 -6.10 7.94
N GLY A 179 7.28 -5.90 8.94
CA GLY A 179 6.50 -4.70 9.15
C GLY A 179 5.34 -4.55 8.15
N HIS A 180 4.96 -5.61 7.45
CA HIS A 180 3.75 -5.70 6.67
C HIS A 180 2.82 -6.76 7.29
N TYR A 181 1.68 -6.32 7.82
CA TYR A 181 0.81 -7.19 8.65
C TYR A 181 0.39 -8.48 7.95
N LEU A 182 0.07 -8.43 6.67
CA LEU A 182 -0.36 -9.62 5.93
C LEU A 182 0.79 -10.64 5.87
N HIS A 183 2.01 -10.21 5.54
CA HIS A 183 3.15 -11.11 5.53
C HIS A 183 3.44 -11.68 6.93
N ASP A 184 3.40 -10.83 7.95
CA ASP A 184 3.71 -11.21 9.33
C ASP A 184 2.61 -12.10 9.96
N SER A 185 1.36 -12.04 9.45
CA SER A 185 0.21 -12.75 10.00
C SER A 185 -0.23 -13.99 9.22
N GLU A 186 0.19 -14.10 7.95
CA GLU A 186 -0.31 -15.12 7.04
C GLU A 186 0.77 -16.06 6.51
N TYR A 187 2.07 -15.71 6.62
CA TYR A 187 3.11 -16.55 6.04
C TYR A 187 3.90 -17.37 7.07
N LEU A 188 4.18 -18.59 6.68
CA LEU A 188 5.22 -19.44 7.27
C LEU A 188 6.16 -19.95 6.19
N LEU A 189 7.47 -19.94 6.46
CA LEU A 189 8.50 -20.38 5.53
C LEU A 189 8.94 -21.81 5.88
N VAL A 190 9.08 -22.64 4.87
CA VAL A 190 9.59 -24.01 5.00
C VAL A 190 10.59 -24.31 3.90
N PRO A 191 11.44 -25.34 4.05
CA PRO A 191 12.25 -25.83 2.94
C PRO A 191 11.38 -26.25 1.75
N VAL A 192 11.86 -26.05 0.51
CA VAL A 192 11.15 -26.43 -0.71
C VAL A 192 10.63 -27.86 -0.66
N TYR A 193 11.46 -28.82 -0.24
CA TYR A 193 11.06 -30.23 -0.20
C TYR A 193 9.92 -30.53 0.79
N VAL A 194 9.81 -29.75 1.88
CA VAL A 194 8.68 -29.85 2.81
C VAL A 194 7.40 -29.36 2.12
N GLY A 195 7.49 -28.28 1.35
CA GLY A 195 6.38 -27.81 0.53
C GLY A 195 5.99 -28.83 -0.55
N GLN A 196 6.96 -29.42 -1.24
CA GLN A 196 6.74 -30.50 -2.22
C GLN A 196 6.01 -31.70 -1.60
N GLU A 197 6.45 -32.12 -0.43
CA GLU A 197 5.83 -33.23 0.31
C GLU A 197 4.38 -32.90 0.71
N LEU A 198 4.14 -31.73 1.32
CA LEU A 198 2.82 -31.32 1.77
C LEU A 198 1.79 -31.19 0.63
N TYR A 199 2.23 -30.84 -0.58
CA TYR A 199 1.37 -30.71 -1.74
C TYR A 199 1.46 -31.89 -2.71
N GLY A 200 2.28 -32.89 -2.43
CA GLY A 200 2.43 -34.08 -3.29
C GLY A 200 3.02 -33.78 -4.67
N LEU A 201 3.84 -32.72 -4.78
CA LEU A 201 4.37 -32.22 -6.05
C LEU A 201 5.52 -33.04 -6.62
N GLN A 202 6.05 -34.00 -5.87
CA GLN A 202 7.29 -34.72 -6.20
C GLN A 202 8.47 -33.72 -6.39
N ASP A 203 9.06 -33.63 -7.58
CA ASP A 203 10.12 -32.65 -7.92
C ASP A 203 9.54 -31.35 -8.55
N GLY A 204 8.22 -31.24 -8.64
CA GLY A 204 7.55 -30.05 -9.21
C GLY A 204 7.52 -28.86 -8.28
N LEU A 205 7.18 -27.70 -8.84
CA LEU A 205 7.02 -26.42 -8.16
C LEU A 205 5.70 -25.78 -8.56
N HIS A 206 5.27 -24.76 -7.80
CA HIS A 206 4.19 -23.86 -8.23
C HIS A 206 4.71 -22.74 -9.13
N GLY A 207 6.00 -22.39 -9.03
CA GLY A 207 6.60 -21.35 -9.85
C GLY A 207 8.03 -21.02 -9.51
N ILE A 208 8.50 -19.92 -10.06
CA ILE A 208 9.85 -19.37 -9.89
C ILE A 208 9.71 -17.91 -9.53
N THR A 209 10.32 -17.48 -8.43
CA THR A 209 10.44 -16.08 -8.06
C THR A 209 11.62 -15.45 -8.79
N VAL A 210 11.48 -14.19 -9.19
CA VAL A 210 12.48 -13.47 -9.98
C VAL A 210 12.75 -12.11 -9.34
N ARG A 211 14.02 -11.79 -9.13
CA ARG A 211 14.49 -10.45 -8.78
C ARG A 211 15.03 -9.75 -10.03
N THR A 212 14.56 -8.56 -10.29
CA THR A 212 15.07 -7.69 -11.36
C THR A 212 16.04 -6.65 -10.78
N ASP A 213 16.87 -6.07 -11.64
CA ASP A 213 17.79 -4.98 -11.30
C ASP A 213 17.06 -3.74 -10.77
N ASN A 214 15.86 -3.46 -11.31
CA ASN A 214 14.99 -2.38 -10.86
C ASN A 214 13.55 -2.89 -10.73
N PRO A 215 12.94 -2.84 -9.54
CA PRO A 215 11.56 -3.31 -9.33
C PRO A 215 10.53 -2.57 -10.19
N TYR A 216 10.79 -1.31 -10.54
CA TYR A 216 9.90 -0.53 -11.41
C TYR A 216 10.03 -0.87 -12.90
N SER A 217 11.06 -1.61 -13.30
CA SER A 217 11.22 -2.14 -14.66
C SER A 217 10.69 -3.58 -14.81
N ALA A 218 10.12 -4.16 -13.75
CA ALA A 218 9.62 -5.54 -13.74
C ALA A 218 8.64 -5.84 -14.90
N GLU A 219 7.82 -4.89 -15.29
CA GLU A 219 6.88 -5.06 -16.42
C GLU A 219 7.61 -5.32 -17.76
N ARG A 220 8.73 -4.64 -18.02
CA ARG A 220 9.53 -4.88 -19.23
C ARG A 220 10.17 -6.27 -19.22
N VAL A 221 10.69 -6.69 -18.06
CA VAL A 221 11.30 -8.02 -17.90
C VAL A 221 10.23 -9.11 -18.01
N LYS A 222 9.04 -8.90 -17.42
CA LYS A 222 7.88 -9.79 -17.57
C LYS A 222 7.54 -10.02 -19.04
N GLN A 223 7.40 -8.94 -19.82
CA GLN A 223 7.11 -9.05 -21.26
C GLN A 223 8.17 -9.84 -22.04
N ALA A 224 9.45 -9.76 -21.63
CA ALA A 224 10.51 -10.55 -22.23
C ALA A 224 10.40 -12.04 -21.82
N ILE A 225 10.01 -12.34 -20.60
CA ILE A 225 9.78 -13.71 -20.09
C ILE A 225 8.56 -14.32 -20.78
N GLU A 226 7.46 -13.58 -20.94
CA GLU A 226 6.22 -14.05 -21.58
C GLU A 226 6.41 -14.52 -23.02
N GLN A 227 7.46 -14.05 -23.73
CA GLN A 227 7.74 -14.48 -25.11
C GLN A 227 8.07 -15.97 -25.25
N PHE A 228 8.54 -16.61 -24.19
CA PHE A 228 8.89 -18.03 -24.21
C PHE A 228 8.08 -18.90 -23.24
N LEU A 229 7.13 -18.30 -22.50
CA LEU A 229 6.17 -19.05 -21.69
C LEU A 229 5.14 -19.75 -22.58
N GLN A 230 4.69 -20.91 -22.14
CA GLN A 230 3.64 -21.67 -22.83
C GLN A 230 2.45 -21.87 -21.88
N PRO A 231 1.21 -21.66 -22.35
CA PRO A 231 0.04 -21.95 -21.51
C PRO A 231 0.12 -23.37 -20.93
N PRO A 232 -0.17 -23.56 -19.63
CA PRO A 232 -0.81 -22.64 -18.67
C PRO A 232 0.16 -21.77 -17.84
N GLU A 233 1.43 -21.62 -18.26
CA GLU A 233 2.41 -20.78 -17.57
C GLU A 233 2.05 -19.29 -17.70
N TYR A 234 2.29 -18.52 -16.64
CA TYR A 234 2.05 -17.07 -16.58
C TYR A 234 3.15 -16.34 -15.84
N ALA A 235 3.29 -15.06 -16.06
CA ALA A 235 4.16 -14.19 -15.28
C ALA A 235 3.36 -13.04 -14.68
N GLN A 236 3.61 -12.71 -13.40
CA GLN A 236 2.98 -11.62 -12.68
C GLN A 236 4.04 -10.77 -12.02
N THR A 237 3.91 -9.44 -12.13
CA THR A 237 4.77 -8.50 -11.40
C THR A 237 4.28 -8.34 -9.95
N TRP A 238 5.12 -7.77 -9.08
CA TRP A 238 4.73 -7.41 -7.72
C TRP A 238 3.51 -6.46 -7.69
N ILE A 239 3.29 -5.65 -8.73
CA ILE A 239 2.11 -4.80 -8.89
C ILE A 239 0.87 -5.66 -9.21
N ASP A 240 1.00 -6.63 -10.11
CA ASP A 240 -0.09 -7.53 -10.51
C ASP A 240 -0.54 -8.39 -9.32
N MET A 241 0.41 -8.94 -8.56
CA MET A 241 0.14 -9.75 -7.36
C MET A 241 -0.59 -8.94 -6.27
N ASN A 242 -0.31 -7.64 -6.17
CA ASN A 242 -0.91 -6.72 -5.20
C ASN A 242 -1.92 -5.75 -5.84
N HIS A 243 -2.51 -6.12 -7.00
CA HIS A 243 -3.37 -5.24 -7.80
C HIS A 243 -4.51 -4.64 -6.99
N GLN A 244 -5.27 -5.44 -6.24
CA GLN A 244 -6.40 -4.97 -5.43
C GLN A 244 -5.97 -3.92 -4.39
N PHE A 245 -4.83 -4.13 -3.77
CA PHE A 245 -4.27 -3.21 -2.79
C PHE A 245 -3.90 -1.87 -3.44
N PHE A 246 -3.17 -1.88 -4.56
CA PHE A 246 -2.79 -0.66 -5.27
C PHE A 246 -3.96 0.07 -5.92
N GLU A 247 -4.99 -0.66 -6.35
CA GLU A 247 -6.25 -0.07 -6.81
C GLU A 247 -6.98 0.65 -5.66
N ALA A 248 -7.05 0.06 -4.47
CA ALA A 248 -7.64 0.70 -3.30
C ALA A 248 -6.90 2.00 -2.92
N VAL A 249 -5.57 1.98 -2.89
CA VAL A 249 -4.74 3.17 -2.62
C VAL A 249 -4.95 4.24 -3.69
N ARG A 250 -5.05 3.84 -4.96
CA ARG A 250 -5.33 4.77 -6.08
C ARG A 250 -6.71 5.41 -5.96
N LEU A 251 -7.72 4.62 -5.60
CA LEU A 251 -9.08 5.12 -5.39
C LEU A 251 -9.12 6.11 -4.21
N GLU A 252 -8.49 5.75 -3.09
CA GLU A 252 -8.38 6.62 -1.92
C GLU A 252 -7.75 7.98 -2.28
N ARG A 253 -6.64 7.97 -3.02
CA ARG A 253 -5.99 9.19 -3.51
C ARG A 253 -6.93 10.04 -4.38
N SER A 254 -7.72 9.41 -5.25
CA SER A 254 -8.70 10.10 -6.08
C SER A 254 -9.82 10.74 -5.25
N VAL A 255 -10.36 10.01 -4.28
CA VAL A 255 -11.39 10.52 -3.35
C VAL A 255 -10.84 11.70 -2.53
N MET A 256 -9.62 11.58 -2.01
CA MET A 256 -8.96 12.67 -1.28
C MET A 256 -8.77 13.91 -2.16
N PHE A 257 -8.36 13.73 -3.42
CA PHE A 257 -8.27 14.86 -4.37
C PHE A 257 -9.60 15.59 -4.53
N PHE A 258 -10.71 14.86 -4.69
CA PHE A 258 -12.04 15.45 -4.77
C PHE A 258 -12.42 16.22 -3.49
N LEU A 259 -12.23 15.63 -2.33
CA LEU A 259 -12.52 16.29 -1.04
C LEU A 259 -11.72 17.58 -0.90
N LEU A 260 -10.44 17.53 -1.21
CA LEU A 260 -9.54 18.69 -1.13
C LEU A 260 -9.92 19.77 -2.15
N PHE A 261 -10.33 19.39 -3.35
CA PHE A 261 -10.88 20.32 -4.35
C PHE A 261 -12.09 21.07 -3.80
N PHE A 262 -13.06 20.40 -3.18
CA PHE A 262 -14.21 21.04 -2.55
C PHE A 262 -13.82 21.98 -1.40
N ILE A 263 -12.81 21.64 -0.60
CA ILE A 263 -12.29 22.52 0.45
C ILE A 263 -11.77 23.83 -0.16
N VAL A 264 -11.06 23.76 -1.28
CA VAL A 264 -10.56 24.96 -1.99
C VAL A 264 -11.71 25.78 -2.54
N VAL A 265 -12.73 25.14 -3.11
CA VAL A 265 -13.94 25.82 -3.60
C VAL A 265 -14.67 26.54 -2.47
N VAL A 266 -14.87 25.90 -1.33
CA VAL A 266 -15.47 26.54 -0.15
C VAL A 266 -14.64 27.73 0.33
N ALA A 267 -13.30 27.59 0.36
CA ALA A 267 -12.42 28.69 0.70
C ALA A 267 -12.55 29.88 -0.28
N ALA A 268 -12.69 29.60 -1.58
CA ALA A 268 -12.90 30.61 -2.60
C ALA A 268 -14.22 31.36 -2.40
N PHE A 269 -15.30 30.66 -2.04
CA PHE A 269 -16.58 31.29 -1.68
C PHE A 269 -16.45 32.18 -0.42
N GLY A 270 -15.67 31.74 0.56
CA GLY A 270 -15.36 32.54 1.76
C GLY A 270 -14.66 33.87 1.41
N ILE A 271 -13.67 33.82 0.52
CA ILE A 271 -12.99 35.03 0.02
C ILE A 271 -13.95 35.92 -0.74
N MET A 272 -14.75 35.37 -1.64
CA MET A 272 -15.75 36.10 -2.41
C MET A 272 -16.76 36.80 -1.50
N SER A 273 -17.28 36.10 -0.48
CA SER A 273 -18.23 36.66 0.50
C SER A 273 -17.59 37.83 1.29
N THR A 274 -16.34 37.66 1.73
CA THR A 274 -15.60 38.71 2.45
C THR A 274 -15.42 39.96 1.54
N LEU A 275 -15.01 39.76 0.29
CA LEU A 275 -14.83 40.88 -0.66
C LEU A 275 -16.14 41.55 -1.03
N ILE A 276 -17.27 40.83 -1.14
CA ILE A 276 -18.60 41.43 -1.30
C ILE A 276 -18.92 42.29 -0.09
N THR A 277 -18.71 41.85 1.12
CA THR A 277 -18.95 42.62 2.34
C THR A 277 -18.10 43.87 2.36
N VAL A 278 -16.79 43.77 2.07
CA VAL A 278 -15.91 44.95 1.94
C VAL A 278 -16.39 45.90 0.86
N THR A 279 -16.84 45.42 -0.29
CA THR A 279 -17.40 46.22 -1.37
C THR A 279 -18.62 47.03 -0.90
N VAL A 280 -19.52 46.37 -0.13
CA VAL A 280 -20.71 47.05 0.42
C VAL A 280 -20.32 48.12 1.43
N GLN A 281 -19.39 47.84 2.33
CA GLN A 281 -18.89 48.80 3.33
C GLN A 281 -18.16 49.97 2.68
N LYS A 282 -17.45 49.76 1.57
CA LYS A 282 -16.68 50.78 0.85
C LYS A 282 -17.45 51.45 -0.28
N ARG A 283 -18.79 51.27 -0.37
CA ARG A 283 -19.63 51.86 -1.44
C ARG A 283 -19.42 53.34 -1.62
N ARG A 284 -19.36 54.13 -0.53
CA ARG A 284 -19.17 55.58 -0.57
C ARG A 284 -17.80 55.95 -1.16
N GLU A 285 -16.74 55.27 -0.75
CA GLU A 285 -15.39 55.48 -1.28
C GLU A 285 -15.31 55.15 -2.79
N ILE A 286 -15.96 54.09 -3.22
CA ILE A 286 -16.08 53.70 -4.65
C ILE A 286 -16.86 54.79 -5.41
N GLY A 287 -17.95 55.29 -4.83
CA GLY A 287 -18.72 56.38 -5.42
C GLY A 287 -17.90 57.64 -5.62
N ILE A 288 -17.10 58.05 -4.63
CA ILE A 288 -16.17 59.19 -4.70
C ILE A 288 -15.12 58.97 -5.80
N MET A 289 -14.48 57.81 -5.84
CA MET A 289 -13.50 57.50 -6.89
C MET A 289 -14.09 57.63 -8.29
N LYS A 290 -15.32 57.14 -8.51
CA LYS A 290 -16.02 57.23 -9.80
C LYS A 290 -16.46 58.66 -10.13
N ALA A 291 -16.89 59.44 -9.15
CA ALA A 291 -17.23 60.85 -9.32
C ALA A 291 -16.00 61.68 -9.70
N LEU A 292 -14.80 61.29 -9.22
CA LEU A 292 -13.53 61.89 -9.62
C LEU A 292 -12.98 61.38 -10.97
N GLY A 293 -13.75 60.54 -11.69
CA GLY A 293 -13.42 60.11 -13.05
C GLY A 293 -12.76 58.71 -13.15
N ALA A 294 -12.72 57.92 -12.06
CA ALA A 294 -12.21 56.54 -12.15
C ALA A 294 -13.07 55.68 -13.08
N ASN A 295 -12.43 55.05 -14.05
CA ASN A 295 -13.08 54.12 -14.95
C ASN A 295 -13.34 52.72 -14.32
N ILE A 296 -14.19 51.92 -14.96
CA ILE A 296 -14.57 50.58 -14.48
C ILE A 296 -13.33 49.69 -14.28
N ALA A 297 -12.37 49.71 -15.19
CA ALA A 297 -11.17 48.94 -15.12
C ALA A 297 -10.30 49.29 -13.89
N GLN A 298 -10.17 50.56 -13.56
CA GLN A 298 -9.41 51.02 -12.40
C GLN A 298 -10.03 50.52 -11.08
N VAL A 299 -11.36 50.56 -10.97
CA VAL A 299 -12.05 49.98 -9.79
C VAL A 299 -11.84 48.48 -9.72
N ILE A 300 -11.94 47.74 -10.84
CA ILE A 300 -11.67 46.30 -10.86
C ILE A 300 -10.25 46.02 -10.39
N TRP A 301 -9.24 46.77 -10.87
CA TRP A 301 -7.84 46.56 -10.49
C TRP A 301 -7.60 46.78 -8.99
N VAL A 302 -8.28 47.71 -8.34
CA VAL A 302 -8.16 47.93 -6.89
C VAL A 302 -8.65 46.70 -6.10
N PHE A 303 -9.84 46.18 -6.44
CA PHE A 303 -10.40 45.02 -5.75
C PHE A 303 -9.71 43.72 -6.13
N LEU A 304 -9.28 43.57 -7.38
CA LEU A 304 -8.46 42.43 -7.81
C LEU A 304 -7.10 42.44 -7.10
N GLY A 305 -6.48 43.63 -6.97
CA GLY A 305 -5.23 43.78 -6.21
C GLY A 305 -5.39 43.34 -4.74
N GLN A 306 -6.51 43.75 -4.11
CA GLN A 306 -6.81 43.30 -2.74
C GLN A 306 -6.95 41.77 -2.65
N GLY A 307 -7.71 41.13 -3.57
CA GLY A 307 -7.85 39.69 -3.63
C GLY A 307 -6.51 38.96 -3.88
N THR A 308 -5.69 39.52 -4.78
CA THR A 308 -4.36 39.01 -5.11
C THR A 308 -3.42 39.09 -3.89
N VAL A 309 -3.41 40.19 -3.15
CA VAL A 309 -2.62 40.34 -1.92
C VAL A 309 -3.05 39.30 -0.85
N VAL A 310 -4.36 39.19 -0.62
CA VAL A 310 -4.92 38.22 0.33
C VAL A 310 -4.57 36.79 -0.11
N GLY A 311 -4.69 36.50 -1.40
CA GLY A 311 -4.31 35.19 -2.00
C GLY A 311 -2.83 34.88 -1.79
N LEU A 312 -1.93 35.85 -2.07
CA LEU A 312 -0.50 35.70 -1.93
C LEU A 312 -0.11 35.44 -0.47
N PHE A 313 -0.52 36.30 0.44
CA PHE A 313 -0.23 36.12 1.87
C PHE A 313 -0.87 34.86 2.43
N GLY A 314 -2.10 34.54 2.04
CA GLY A 314 -2.78 33.31 2.43
C GLY A 314 -2.07 32.03 1.94
N THR A 315 -1.53 32.05 0.74
CA THR A 315 -0.77 30.93 0.17
C THR A 315 0.59 30.82 0.84
N LEU A 316 1.35 31.91 1.02
CA LEU A 316 2.66 31.86 1.67
C LEU A 316 2.57 31.42 3.13
N THR A 317 1.62 31.96 3.90
CA THR A 317 1.41 31.53 5.29
C THR A 317 0.90 30.09 5.34
N GLY A 318 0.04 29.68 4.41
CA GLY A 318 -0.42 28.30 4.29
C GLY A 318 0.71 27.32 3.99
N LEU A 319 1.62 27.69 3.08
CA LEU A 319 2.84 26.93 2.79
C LEU A 319 3.73 26.80 4.03
N GLY A 320 4.01 27.91 4.71
CA GLY A 320 4.85 27.91 5.93
C GLY A 320 4.27 27.02 7.03
N LEU A 321 2.97 27.14 7.32
CA LEU A 321 2.27 26.30 8.29
C LEU A 321 2.23 24.82 7.87
N GLY A 322 1.96 24.54 6.59
CA GLY A 322 1.95 23.17 6.06
C GLY A 322 3.30 22.48 6.24
N MET A 323 4.39 23.16 5.85
CA MET A 323 5.75 22.64 6.01
C MET A 323 6.13 22.45 7.49
N THR A 324 5.71 23.36 8.37
CA THR A 324 5.94 23.23 9.81
C THR A 324 5.19 22.04 10.39
N LEU A 325 3.92 21.84 10.03
CA LEU A 325 3.15 20.68 10.48
C LEU A 325 3.73 19.36 9.98
N ILE A 326 4.19 19.30 8.73
CA ILE A 326 4.88 18.12 8.19
C ILE A 326 6.18 17.85 8.97
N ARG A 327 6.94 18.90 9.30
CA ARG A 327 8.20 18.77 10.06
C ARG A 327 7.97 18.20 11.46
N TYR A 328 6.94 18.65 12.14
CA TYR A 328 6.62 18.29 13.53
C TYR A 328 5.46 17.31 13.65
N ARG A 329 5.11 16.57 12.56
CA ARG A 329 3.94 15.68 12.52
C ARG A 329 3.96 14.57 13.57
N ASN A 330 5.14 14.02 13.84
CA ASN A 330 5.30 12.92 14.80
C ASN A 330 5.19 13.42 16.24
N GLU A 331 5.83 14.54 16.55
CA GLU A 331 5.75 15.22 17.85
C GLU A 331 4.31 15.66 18.13
N PHE A 332 3.63 16.20 17.12
CA PHE A 332 2.23 16.59 17.22
C PHE A 332 1.31 15.38 17.47
N SER A 333 1.52 14.27 16.74
CA SER A 333 0.77 13.03 16.95
C SER A 333 1.00 12.47 18.37
N GLN A 334 2.23 12.45 18.85
CA GLN A 334 2.57 12.01 20.21
C GLN A 334 1.95 12.92 21.27
N TRP A 335 2.01 14.23 21.08
CA TRP A 335 1.36 15.19 21.97
C TRP A 335 -0.15 14.96 22.04
N LEU A 336 -0.79 14.71 20.89
CA LEU A 336 -2.22 14.43 20.82
C LEU A 336 -2.57 13.12 21.55
N ALA A 337 -1.77 12.08 21.34
CA ALA A 337 -1.94 10.78 21.99
C ALA A 337 -1.81 10.88 23.53
N THR A 338 -0.84 11.65 24.01
CA THR A 338 -0.61 11.83 25.47
C THR A 338 -1.64 12.73 26.11
N THR A 339 -2.14 13.77 25.42
CA THR A 339 -3.05 14.78 25.99
C THR A 339 -4.50 14.37 25.89
N LEU A 340 -4.92 13.82 24.76
CA LEU A 340 -6.31 13.45 24.48
C LEU A 340 -6.58 11.95 24.58
N HIS A 341 -5.54 11.13 24.84
CA HIS A 341 -5.63 9.66 24.85
C HIS A 341 -6.21 9.09 23.53
N ILE A 342 -5.98 9.79 22.41
CA ILE A 342 -6.42 9.37 21.06
C ILE A 342 -5.17 9.01 20.27
N GLU A 343 -4.97 7.73 20.01
CA GLU A 343 -3.95 7.28 19.07
C GLU A 343 -4.47 7.49 17.64
N VAL A 344 -4.00 8.57 17.00
CA VAL A 344 -4.40 8.91 15.62
C VAL A 344 -3.89 7.87 14.62
N PHE A 345 -2.73 7.27 14.91
CA PHE A 345 -2.10 6.21 14.12
C PHE A 345 -1.69 5.04 15.02
N PRO A 346 -2.62 4.10 15.32
CA PRO A 346 -2.28 2.89 16.05
C PRO A 346 -1.20 2.10 15.29
N ARG A 347 -0.07 1.87 15.94
CA ARG A 347 1.06 1.14 15.34
C ARG A 347 0.67 -0.28 14.92
N GLU A 348 -0.29 -0.87 15.64
CA GLU A 348 -0.84 -2.19 15.37
C GLU A 348 -1.61 -2.27 14.04
N VAL A 349 -2.25 -1.17 13.62
CA VAL A 349 -3.05 -1.12 12.39
C VAL A 349 -2.20 -0.68 11.19
N TYR A 350 -1.43 0.40 11.36
CA TYR A 350 -0.68 0.99 10.24
C TYR A 350 0.75 0.50 10.13
N GLN A 351 1.29 -0.10 11.21
CA GLN A 351 2.64 -0.70 11.28
C GLN A 351 3.79 0.22 10.87
N PHE A 352 3.60 1.53 11.06
CA PHE A 352 4.64 2.51 10.89
C PHE A 352 5.10 3.02 12.26
N SER A 353 6.41 3.10 12.47
CA SER A 353 6.99 3.71 13.68
C SER A 353 6.82 5.23 13.71
N ALA A 354 6.58 5.84 12.55
CA ALA A 354 6.38 7.27 12.36
C ALA A 354 5.39 7.51 11.21
N ILE A 355 4.67 8.62 11.23
CA ILE A 355 3.77 9.00 10.13
C ILE A 355 4.64 9.29 8.91
N PRO A 356 4.57 8.49 7.82
CA PRO A 356 5.33 8.76 6.62
C PRO A 356 4.83 10.06 5.98
N ALA A 357 5.73 10.89 5.48
CA ALA A 357 5.37 12.06 4.68
C ALA A 357 6.51 12.37 3.71
N GLU A 358 6.16 12.57 2.46
CA GLU A 358 7.10 12.98 1.42
C GLU A 358 6.62 14.26 0.75
N VAL A 359 7.48 15.27 0.75
CA VAL A 359 7.20 16.56 0.13
C VAL A 359 7.76 16.56 -1.28
N ILE A 360 6.88 16.49 -2.29
CA ILE A 360 7.28 16.63 -3.69
C ILE A 360 7.17 18.12 -4.06
N PRO A 361 8.29 18.81 -4.37
CA PRO A 361 8.27 20.25 -4.66
C PRO A 361 7.33 20.64 -5.81
N ARG A 362 7.17 19.76 -6.80
CA ARG A 362 6.25 19.95 -7.92
C ARG A 362 4.79 20.03 -7.46
N ASP A 363 4.37 19.13 -6.57
CA ASP A 363 3.00 19.06 -6.09
C ASP A 363 2.68 20.29 -5.21
N VAL A 364 3.62 20.66 -4.35
CA VAL A 364 3.52 21.88 -3.53
C VAL A 364 3.41 23.12 -4.41
N ALA A 365 4.20 23.22 -5.47
CA ALA A 365 4.12 24.36 -6.42
C ALA A 365 2.76 24.39 -7.13
N ILE A 366 2.24 23.26 -7.60
CA ILE A 366 0.91 23.16 -8.22
C ILE A 366 -0.17 23.62 -7.26
N ILE A 367 -0.14 23.16 -5.99
CA ILE A 367 -1.11 23.56 -4.96
C ILE A 367 -1.07 25.07 -4.73
N CYS A 368 0.12 25.63 -4.53
CA CYS A 368 0.27 27.07 -4.24
C CYS A 368 -0.19 27.92 -5.43
N ILE A 369 0.22 27.55 -6.64
CA ILE A 369 -0.16 28.27 -7.87
C ILE A 369 -1.68 28.18 -8.09
N SER A 370 -2.26 26.99 -8.00
CA SER A 370 -3.70 26.77 -8.17
C SER A 370 -4.51 27.55 -7.12
N ALA A 371 -4.12 27.48 -5.86
CA ALA A 371 -4.79 28.22 -4.78
C ALA A 371 -4.73 29.74 -5.01
N PHE A 372 -3.58 30.27 -5.41
CA PHE A 372 -3.42 31.69 -5.74
C PHE A 372 -4.33 32.11 -6.91
N PHE A 373 -4.36 31.33 -7.99
CA PHE A 373 -5.23 31.63 -9.13
C PHE A 373 -6.71 31.56 -8.77
N ILE A 374 -7.15 30.55 -8.02
CA ILE A 374 -8.53 30.41 -7.58
C ILE A 374 -8.95 31.59 -6.71
N CYS A 375 -8.09 32.02 -5.77
CA CYS A 375 -8.34 33.22 -4.97
C CYS A 375 -8.46 34.49 -5.81
N SER A 376 -7.59 34.66 -6.82
CA SER A 376 -7.60 35.82 -7.72
C SER A 376 -8.86 35.82 -8.61
N ILE A 377 -9.27 34.65 -9.12
CA ILE A 377 -10.51 34.52 -9.91
C ILE A 377 -11.75 34.78 -9.04
N ALA A 378 -11.79 34.30 -7.83
CA ALA A 378 -12.89 34.54 -6.89
C ALA A 378 -13.07 36.03 -6.57
N ALA A 379 -11.99 36.80 -6.59
CA ALA A 379 -12.04 38.26 -6.40
C ALA A 379 -12.62 39.05 -7.60
N LEU A 380 -12.62 38.46 -8.81
CA LEU A 380 -13.15 39.15 -10.01
C LEU A 380 -14.66 39.45 -9.92
N ILE A 381 -15.43 38.52 -9.33
CA ILE A 381 -16.88 38.66 -9.21
C ILE A 381 -17.25 39.87 -8.34
N PRO A 382 -16.77 39.99 -7.10
CA PRO A 382 -16.99 41.19 -6.28
C PRO A 382 -16.45 42.47 -6.92
N ALA A 383 -15.26 42.40 -7.54
CA ALA A 383 -14.65 43.54 -8.23
C ALA A 383 -15.51 44.06 -9.36
N TYR A 384 -16.11 43.17 -10.15
CA TYR A 384 -17.04 43.55 -11.23
C TYR A 384 -18.32 44.19 -10.68
N PHE A 385 -18.91 43.67 -9.60
CA PHE A 385 -20.06 44.25 -8.94
C PHE A 385 -19.72 45.64 -8.36
N ALA A 386 -18.57 45.81 -7.73
CA ALA A 386 -18.06 47.08 -7.23
C ALA A 386 -17.94 48.13 -8.36
N ALA A 387 -17.38 47.72 -9.49
CA ALA A 387 -17.14 48.59 -10.63
C ALA A 387 -18.44 49.08 -11.33
N ARG A 388 -19.53 48.31 -11.21
CA ARG A 388 -20.85 48.69 -11.77
C ARG A 388 -21.72 49.53 -10.84
N LEU A 389 -21.28 49.84 -9.63
CA LEU A 389 -22.02 50.71 -8.71
C LEU A 389 -22.27 52.10 -9.36
N ASP A 390 -23.50 52.57 -9.26
CA ASP A 390 -23.89 53.91 -9.68
C ASP A 390 -23.39 54.97 -8.66
N PRO A 391 -22.53 55.91 -9.05
CA PRO A 391 -21.97 56.87 -8.11
C PRO A 391 -23.05 57.74 -7.42
N VAL A 392 -24.14 58.05 -8.10
CA VAL A 392 -25.24 58.85 -7.54
C VAL A 392 -25.94 58.07 -6.42
N LYS A 393 -26.22 56.80 -6.65
CA LYS A 393 -26.83 55.93 -5.63
C LYS A 393 -25.87 55.63 -4.48
N ALA A 394 -24.57 55.50 -4.76
CA ALA A 394 -23.56 55.19 -3.75
C ALA A 394 -23.31 56.36 -2.77
N LEU A 395 -23.48 57.61 -3.23
CA LEU A 395 -23.32 58.85 -2.42
C LEU A 395 -24.61 59.25 -1.67
N ARG A 396 -25.77 58.77 -2.13
CA ARG A 396 -27.10 59.16 -1.57
C ARG A 396 -27.54 58.21 -0.44
N TYR A 397 -26.89 57.09 -0.26
CA TYR A 397 -27.22 56.14 0.83
C TYR A 397 -26.60 56.62 2.14
N GLU A 398 -27.42 57.14 3.04
CA GLU A 398 -27.19 57.21 4.48
C GLU A 398 -27.58 55.92 5.14
#